data_58ef55a165a6791832558b15d21c4c84
#
_entry.id   58ef55a165a6791832558b15d21c4c84
#
_cell.length_a   1.000
_cell.length_b   1.000
_cell.length_c   1.000
_cell.angle_alpha   90.00
_cell.angle_beta   90.00
_cell.angle_gamma   90.00
#
_symmetry.space_group_name_H-M   'P 1'
#
loop_
_entity.id
_entity.type
_entity.pdbx_description
1 polymer ?
#
loop_
_entity_poly.entity_id
_entity_poly.type
_entity_poly.pdbx_seq_one_letter_code
_entity_poly.pdbx_strand_id
1 'polypeptide(L)'
;DAIQLNQLHISRDTVIASERPILVKNGITVDSTATLTIQEGTSLYFNHNAGIDVYGRLIVEGTAAHNVVLRGSRLDAMFDYLPYDRLSGQWQGIHYFSSSFDNQLKYVDIHGAFNGITIDSTDIARETLAIASSTIHNCQGYGVNSRHAKWTAVNTLFSNTLNDCVYLDGGEAELMACTLAQFYPFDAKRGVALHIDTKHFPVSLFKCTNTLITGYANNEILKPTADSAFPLKFHFESCLLRTSIKTLEDSLHFTNVIFENVNDTLLAGAKNFKTVDTDSLKYNFELRETSL
;
A
#
# COMPACT_ATOMS: atom_id res chain seq x y z
N ASP A 1 -14.27 2.82 26.35
CA ASP A 1 -15.35 2.10 25.66
C ASP A 1 -15.41 2.54 24.19
N ALA A 2 -15.36 1.58 23.25
CA ALA A 2 -15.47 1.84 21.82
C ALA A 2 -16.92 2.17 21.41
N ILE A 3 -17.07 3.05 20.41
CA ILE A 3 -18.35 3.24 19.72
C ILE A 3 -18.55 2.01 18.82
N GLN A 4 -19.72 1.38 18.85
CA GLN A 4 -20.00 0.20 18.04
C GLN A 4 -20.91 0.57 16.86
N LEU A 5 -20.43 0.29 15.64
CA LEU A 5 -21.21 0.38 14.41
C LEU A 5 -21.45 -1.04 13.89
N ASN A 6 -22.72 -1.42 13.69
CA ASN A 6 -23.02 -2.75 13.17
C ASN A 6 -22.67 -2.82 11.67
N GLN A 7 -23.40 -2.09 10.85
CA GLN A 7 -23.14 -1.86 9.43
C GLN A 7 -23.40 -0.38 9.15
N LEU A 8 -22.57 0.26 8.38
CA LEU A 8 -22.74 1.66 8.05
C LEU A 8 -22.91 1.82 6.53
N HIS A 9 -24.06 2.30 6.14
CA HIS A 9 -24.41 2.61 4.75
C HIS A 9 -24.45 4.12 4.56
N ILE A 10 -23.51 4.63 3.78
CA ILE A 10 -23.34 6.06 3.52
C ILE A 10 -24.03 6.42 2.21
N SER A 11 -25.26 6.92 2.28
CA SER A 11 -26.07 7.32 1.13
C SER A 11 -26.07 8.84 0.87
N ARG A 12 -25.39 9.62 1.69
CA ARG A 12 -25.17 11.06 1.57
C ARG A 12 -23.86 11.43 2.20
N ASP A 13 -23.34 12.59 1.88
CA ASP A 13 -22.09 13.09 2.44
C ASP A 13 -22.11 13.04 3.97
N THR A 14 -21.12 12.35 4.52
CA THR A 14 -21.05 12.00 5.93
C THR A 14 -19.62 12.19 6.43
N VAL A 15 -19.48 12.72 7.64
CA VAL A 15 -18.20 12.88 8.31
C VAL A 15 -18.15 11.98 9.54
N ILE A 16 -17.06 11.23 9.67
CA ILE A 16 -16.72 10.49 10.87
C ILE A 16 -15.53 11.19 11.54
N ALA A 17 -15.75 11.65 12.77
CA ALA A 17 -14.73 12.23 13.63
C ALA A 17 -14.94 11.70 15.05
N SER A 18 -13.92 11.10 15.66
CA SER A 18 -14.05 10.57 17.00
C SER A 18 -12.69 10.41 17.68
N GLU A 19 -12.59 10.92 18.89
CA GLU A 19 -11.47 10.64 19.81
C GLU A 19 -11.55 9.23 20.42
N ARG A 20 -12.73 8.62 20.38
CA ARG A 20 -12.96 7.26 20.89
C ARG A 20 -12.82 6.25 19.74
N PRO A 21 -12.21 5.08 20.00
CA PRO A 21 -12.15 4.02 19.01
C PRO A 21 -13.56 3.63 18.51
N ILE A 22 -13.68 3.35 17.22
CA ILE A 22 -14.92 2.91 16.59
C ILE A 22 -14.76 1.46 16.14
N LEU A 23 -15.59 0.55 16.65
CA LEU A 23 -15.65 -0.84 16.20
C LEU A 23 -16.68 -1.00 15.08
N VAL A 24 -16.21 -1.38 13.89
CA VAL A 24 -17.03 -1.66 12.71
C VAL A 24 -17.22 -3.18 12.58
N LYS A 25 -18.46 -3.67 12.78
CA LYS A 25 -18.73 -5.10 12.84
C LYS A 25 -18.92 -5.77 11.46
N ASN A 26 -19.69 -5.14 10.57
CA ASN A 26 -20.11 -5.72 9.28
C ASN A 26 -19.74 -4.86 8.06
N GLY A 27 -18.90 -3.82 8.27
CA GLY A 27 -18.35 -3.00 7.20
C GLY A 27 -19.03 -1.65 6.99
N ILE A 28 -18.45 -0.88 6.09
CA ILE A 28 -18.91 0.45 5.65
C ILE A 28 -19.08 0.38 4.14
N THR A 29 -20.23 0.81 3.64
CA THR A 29 -20.49 0.96 2.21
C THR A 29 -20.75 2.42 1.89
N VAL A 30 -20.02 3.00 0.93
CA VAL A 30 -20.21 4.38 0.46
C VAL A 30 -20.86 4.34 -0.91
N ASP A 31 -22.10 4.82 -1.01
CA ASP A 31 -22.86 4.84 -2.27
C ASP A 31 -22.20 5.76 -3.31
N SER A 32 -22.49 5.50 -4.59
CA SER A 32 -21.87 6.19 -5.74
C SER A 32 -22.08 7.70 -5.78
N THR A 33 -23.07 8.22 -5.06
CA THR A 33 -23.37 9.66 -4.98
C THR A 33 -22.92 10.31 -3.68
N ALA A 34 -22.33 9.53 -2.76
CA ALA A 34 -21.98 9.97 -1.42
C ALA A 34 -20.47 10.10 -1.24
N THR A 35 -20.08 10.97 -0.33
CA THR A 35 -18.71 11.10 0.17
C THR A 35 -18.66 10.74 1.65
N LEU A 36 -17.76 9.82 2.00
CA LEU A 36 -17.37 9.59 3.39
C LEU A 36 -16.08 10.34 3.67
N THR A 37 -16.09 11.22 4.66
CA THR A 37 -14.88 11.88 5.18
C THR A 37 -14.53 11.32 6.55
N ILE A 38 -13.30 10.85 6.74
CA ILE A 38 -12.77 10.41 8.04
C ILE A 38 -11.72 11.42 8.48
N GLN A 39 -11.98 12.08 9.61
CA GLN A 39 -11.12 13.16 10.11
C GLN A 39 -9.96 12.64 10.97
N GLU A 40 -8.99 13.51 11.17
CA GLU A 40 -7.77 13.25 11.94
C GLU A 40 -8.04 12.63 13.32
N GLY A 41 -7.12 11.78 13.76
CA GLY A 41 -7.18 11.11 15.06
C GLY A 41 -8.22 9.98 15.18
N THR A 42 -9.06 9.80 14.17
CA THR A 42 -10.08 8.74 14.17
C THR A 42 -9.43 7.36 14.02
N SER A 43 -9.84 6.41 14.87
CA SER A 43 -9.39 5.01 14.78
C SER A 43 -10.58 4.08 14.52
N LEU A 44 -10.56 3.38 13.39
CA LEU A 44 -11.56 2.38 13.02
C LEU A 44 -10.99 0.97 13.18
N TYR A 45 -11.68 0.16 13.95
CA TYR A 45 -11.35 -1.24 14.22
C TYR A 45 -12.38 -2.14 13.52
N PHE A 46 -11.92 -2.98 12.63
CA PHE A 46 -12.80 -3.81 11.79
C PHE A 46 -12.80 -5.27 12.25
N ASN A 47 -13.97 -5.89 12.32
CA ASN A 47 -14.06 -7.34 12.44
C ASN A 47 -13.55 -8.01 11.15
N HIS A 48 -13.26 -9.31 11.25
CA HIS A 48 -12.62 -10.10 10.19
C HIS A 48 -13.29 -9.98 8.80
N ASN A 49 -14.60 -9.97 8.74
CA ASN A 49 -15.33 -9.86 7.47
C ASN A 49 -15.73 -8.42 7.11
N ALA A 50 -15.34 -7.45 7.91
CA ALA A 50 -15.65 -6.05 7.68
C ALA A 50 -14.56 -5.37 6.84
N GLY A 51 -14.96 -4.41 6.03
CA GLY A 51 -14.09 -3.57 5.21
C GLY A 51 -14.78 -2.25 4.88
N ILE A 52 -14.20 -1.50 3.95
CA ILE A 52 -14.80 -0.29 3.40
C ILE A 52 -15.00 -0.48 1.89
N ASP A 53 -16.25 -0.59 1.46
CA ASP A 53 -16.63 -0.67 0.05
C ASP A 53 -17.02 0.71 -0.46
N VAL A 54 -16.26 1.22 -1.46
CA VAL A 54 -16.39 2.60 -1.94
C VAL A 54 -16.87 2.60 -3.39
N TYR A 55 -18.15 2.87 -3.58
CA TYR A 55 -18.74 3.13 -4.90
C TYR A 55 -18.74 4.63 -5.23
N GLY A 56 -18.77 5.48 -4.22
CA GLY A 56 -18.68 6.93 -4.28
C GLY A 56 -17.27 7.44 -3.99
N ARG A 57 -17.13 8.24 -2.96
CA ARG A 57 -15.87 8.90 -2.63
C ARG A 57 -15.48 8.68 -1.17
N LEU A 58 -14.23 8.35 -0.92
CA LEU A 58 -13.62 8.29 0.41
C LEU A 58 -12.53 9.34 0.54
N ILE A 59 -12.62 10.17 1.58
CA ILE A 59 -11.61 11.14 1.95
C ILE A 59 -11.14 10.83 3.36
N VAL A 60 -9.85 10.58 3.54
CA VAL A 60 -9.23 10.41 4.86
C VAL A 60 -8.28 11.56 5.09
N GLU A 61 -8.56 12.38 6.10
CA GLU A 61 -7.85 13.62 6.40
C GLU A 61 -7.13 13.54 7.76
N GLY A 62 -6.13 12.67 7.85
CA GLY A 62 -5.22 12.69 9.00
C GLY A 62 -4.21 13.83 8.95
N THR A 63 -3.46 13.99 10.03
CA THR A 63 -2.32 14.91 10.13
C THR A 63 -1.09 14.20 10.68
N ALA A 64 0.08 14.81 10.59
CA ALA A 64 1.32 14.23 11.14
C ALA A 64 1.26 14.04 12.66
N ALA A 65 0.47 14.85 13.38
CA ALA A 65 0.27 14.74 14.82
C ALA A 65 -0.86 13.76 15.20
N HIS A 66 -1.86 13.62 14.32
CA HIS A 66 -3.09 12.85 14.56
C HIS A 66 -3.48 12.08 13.30
N ASN A 67 -2.75 10.99 13.01
CA ASN A 67 -3.07 10.13 11.87
C ASN A 67 -4.42 9.41 12.10
N VAL A 68 -5.04 8.99 11.01
CA VAL A 68 -6.18 8.07 11.05
C VAL A 68 -5.65 6.64 11.08
N VAL A 69 -6.26 5.76 11.86
CA VAL A 69 -5.87 4.34 11.97
C VAL A 69 -7.01 3.46 11.49
N LEU A 70 -6.73 2.58 10.52
CA LEU A 70 -7.64 1.57 10.00
C LEU A 70 -7.03 0.18 10.19
N ARG A 71 -7.60 -0.63 11.07
CA ARG A 71 -7.00 -1.90 11.49
C ARG A 71 -8.01 -2.97 11.90
N GLY A 72 -7.54 -4.19 12.09
CA GLY A 72 -8.34 -5.25 12.68
C GLY A 72 -8.74 -4.98 14.13
N SER A 73 -9.86 -5.55 14.57
CA SER A 73 -10.46 -5.30 15.89
C SER A 73 -9.80 -6.08 17.03
N ARG A 74 -8.95 -7.04 16.74
CA ARG A 74 -8.31 -7.85 17.78
C ARG A 74 -7.17 -7.07 18.45
N LEU A 75 -7.26 -6.97 19.79
CA LEU A 75 -6.29 -6.29 20.64
C LEU A 75 -5.50 -7.26 21.53
N ASP A 76 -5.86 -8.53 21.49
CA ASP A 76 -5.17 -9.61 22.19
C ASP A 76 -3.92 -10.08 21.43
N ALA A 77 -3.25 -11.06 21.93
CA ALA A 77 -2.11 -11.71 21.29
C ALA A 77 -2.43 -13.16 20.93
N MET A 78 -1.94 -13.64 19.78
CA MET A 78 -1.98 -15.06 19.42
C MET A 78 -1.06 -15.87 20.32
N PHE A 79 0.12 -15.32 20.62
CA PHE A 79 1.10 -15.79 21.60
C PHE A 79 1.67 -14.58 22.33
N ASP A 80 2.27 -14.77 23.50
CA ASP A 80 2.80 -13.68 24.34
C ASP A 80 3.73 -12.71 23.57
N TYR A 81 4.44 -13.22 22.57
CA TYR A 81 5.35 -12.43 21.73
C TYR A 81 4.71 -11.94 20.43
N LEU A 82 3.47 -12.35 20.08
CA LEU A 82 2.84 -12.10 18.80
C LEU A 82 1.43 -11.50 18.97
N PRO A 83 1.34 -10.18 19.14
CA PRO A 83 0.04 -9.51 19.18
C PRO A 83 -0.64 -9.55 17.81
N TYR A 84 -1.97 -9.66 17.80
CA TYR A 84 -2.77 -9.63 16.56
C TYR A 84 -2.56 -8.35 15.75
N ASP A 85 -2.15 -7.28 16.37
CA ASP A 85 -1.76 -6.03 15.71
C ASP A 85 -0.67 -6.18 14.65
N ARG A 86 0.18 -7.19 14.80
CA ARG A 86 1.26 -7.50 13.84
C ARG A 86 0.89 -8.56 12.81
N LEU A 87 -0.30 -9.14 12.94
CA LEU A 87 -0.77 -10.19 12.03
C LEU A 87 -1.60 -9.58 10.89
N SER A 88 -1.42 -10.15 9.72
CA SER A 88 -2.21 -9.84 8.52
C SER A 88 -3.56 -10.56 8.51
N GLY A 89 -4.48 -10.18 7.61
CA GLY A 89 -5.73 -10.87 7.36
C GLY A 89 -6.80 -10.70 8.44
N GLN A 90 -6.76 -9.61 9.21
CA GLN A 90 -7.71 -9.36 10.30
C GLN A 90 -9.02 -8.71 9.83
N TRP A 91 -9.03 -8.06 8.66
CA TRP A 91 -10.16 -7.38 8.04
C TRP A 91 -9.97 -7.29 6.53
N GLN A 92 -10.99 -6.85 5.78
CA GLN A 92 -10.97 -6.94 4.31
C GLN A 92 -10.19 -5.81 3.62
N GLY A 93 -9.95 -4.67 4.31
CA GLY A 93 -9.31 -3.49 3.73
C GLY A 93 -10.28 -2.53 3.07
N ILE A 94 -9.77 -1.69 2.15
CA ILE A 94 -10.55 -0.72 1.39
C ILE A 94 -10.68 -1.21 -0.05
N HIS A 95 -11.89 -1.23 -0.59
CA HIS A 95 -12.18 -1.59 -1.97
C HIS A 95 -12.82 -0.42 -2.72
N TYR A 96 -12.12 0.12 -3.72
CA TYR A 96 -12.62 1.13 -4.64
C TYR A 96 -13.19 0.45 -5.88
N PHE A 97 -14.50 0.57 -6.07
CA PHE A 97 -15.21 0.02 -7.22
C PHE A 97 -15.09 0.92 -8.45
N SER A 98 -15.46 0.42 -9.62
CA SER A 98 -15.28 1.09 -10.91
C SER A 98 -15.94 2.47 -11.05
N SER A 99 -16.91 2.79 -10.19
CA SER A 99 -17.58 4.09 -10.14
C SER A 99 -16.91 5.10 -9.20
N SER A 100 -15.87 4.67 -8.46
CA SER A 100 -15.24 5.48 -7.41
C SER A 100 -14.06 6.29 -7.96
N PHE A 101 -14.08 7.60 -7.76
CA PHE A 101 -13.05 8.53 -8.24
C PHE A 101 -12.75 9.63 -7.21
N ASP A 102 -11.62 10.30 -7.42
CA ASP A 102 -11.19 11.47 -6.64
C ASP A 102 -11.04 11.17 -5.14
N ASN A 103 -10.70 9.92 -4.80
CA ASN A 103 -10.48 9.47 -3.42
C ASN A 103 -9.15 10.02 -2.90
N GLN A 104 -9.09 10.28 -1.61
CA GLN A 104 -7.88 10.81 -0.96
C GLN A 104 -7.61 10.09 0.35
N LEU A 105 -6.38 9.63 0.53
CA LEU A 105 -5.85 9.07 1.78
C LEU A 105 -4.66 9.90 2.22
N LYS A 106 -4.79 10.61 3.33
CA LYS A 106 -3.73 11.46 3.86
C LYS A 106 -3.47 11.16 5.32
N TYR A 107 -2.22 10.91 5.67
CA TYR A 107 -1.80 10.52 7.01
C TYR A 107 -2.68 9.41 7.61
N VAL A 108 -2.79 8.31 6.88
CA VAL A 108 -3.51 7.12 7.34
C VAL A 108 -2.55 5.96 7.53
N ASP A 109 -2.77 5.21 8.59
CA ASP A 109 -2.14 3.93 8.86
C ASP A 109 -3.17 2.81 8.58
N ILE A 110 -2.91 2.02 7.55
CA ILE A 110 -3.73 0.87 7.14
C ILE A 110 -2.93 -0.39 7.39
N HIS A 111 -3.36 -1.24 8.32
CA HIS A 111 -2.65 -2.47 8.60
C HIS A 111 -3.51 -3.65 9.01
N GLY A 112 -2.91 -4.82 8.93
CA GLY A 112 -3.55 -6.09 9.32
C GLY A 112 -4.69 -6.50 8.39
N ALA A 113 -4.83 -5.92 7.20
CA ALA A 113 -5.89 -6.24 6.26
C ALA A 113 -5.61 -7.54 5.48
N PHE A 114 -6.64 -8.03 4.78
CA PHE A 114 -6.44 -8.99 3.70
C PHE A 114 -5.70 -8.29 2.54
N ASN A 115 -6.34 -7.38 1.81
CA ASN A 115 -5.66 -6.38 1.00
C ASN A 115 -5.75 -5.03 1.70
N GLY A 116 -4.67 -4.25 1.74
CA GLY A 116 -4.75 -2.90 2.27
C GLY A 116 -5.72 -2.06 1.44
N ILE A 117 -5.48 -2.02 0.13
CA ILE A 117 -6.27 -1.30 -0.86
C ILE A 117 -6.48 -2.19 -2.09
N THR A 118 -7.72 -2.30 -2.54
CA THR A 118 -8.08 -2.89 -3.85
C THR A 118 -8.72 -1.82 -4.71
N ILE A 119 -8.28 -1.71 -5.98
CA ILE A 119 -8.84 -0.76 -6.95
C ILE A 119 -9.28 -1.57 -8.18
N ASP A 120 -10.58 -1.55 -8.47
CA ASP A 120 -11.13 -2.13 -9.68
C ASP A 120 -10.78 -1.31 -10.93
N SER A 121 -11.00 -1.88 -12.11
CA SER A 121 -10.80 -1.17 -13.37
C SER A 121 -11.72 0.05 -13.48
N THR A 122 -11.11 1.22 -13.73
CA THR A 122 -11.78 2.51 -13.84
C THR A 122 -11.43 3.20 -15.16
N ASP A 123 -12.06 4.35 -15.43
CA ASP A 123 -11.63 5.23 -16.50
C ASP A 123 -10.33 5.95 -16.10
N ILE A 124 -9.23 5.63 -16.76
CA ILE A 124 -7.90 6.21 -16.50
C ILE A 124 -7.77 7.70 -16.89
N ALA A 125 -8.77 8.29 -17.56
CA ALA A 125 -8.81 9.73 -17.77
C ALA A 125 -9.06 10.52 -16.45
N ARG A 126 -9.56 9.83 -15.41
CA ARG A 126 -9.78 10.40 -14.08
C ARG A 126 -8.91 9.71 -13.04
N GLU A 127 -8.46 10.47 -12.06
CA GLU A 127 -7.76 9.90 -10.91
C GLU A 127 -8.74 9.15 -10.01
N THR A 128 -8.43 7.90 -9.70
CA THR A 128 -9.22 7.09 -8.76
C THR A 128 -8.81 7.38 -7.33
N LEU A 129 -7.48 7.47 -7.07
CA LEU A 129 -6.96 7.56 -5.71
C LEU A 129 -5.67 8.37 -5.64
N ALA A 130 -5.59 9.30 -4.69
CA ALA A 130 -4.37 9.95 -4.27
C ALA A 130 -4.03 9.57 -2.83
N ILE A 131 -2.80 9.08 -2.60
CA ILE A 131 -2.29 8.70 -1.27
C ILE A 131 -1.15 9.64 -0.90
N ALA A 132 -1.15 10.17 0.31
CA ALA A 132 -0.09 11.04 0.78
C ALA A 132 0.28 10.79 2.24
N SER A 133 1.60 10.74 2.53
CA SER A 133 2.13 10.67 3.90
C SER A 133 1.49 9.57 4.74
N SER A 134 1.32 8.39 4.15
CA SER A 134 0.54 7.28 4.72
C SER A 134 1.38 6.02 4.83
N THR A 135 0.89 5.04 5.59
CA THR A 135 1.51 3.73 5.75
C THR A 135 0.50 2.63 5.46
N ILE A 136 0.86 1.70 4.58
CA ILE A 136 0.08 0.50 4.29
C ILE A 136 0.97 -0.71 4.55
N HIS A 137 0.62 -1.56 5.53
CA HIS A 137 1.49 -2.64 5.94
C HIS A 137 0.79 -3.85 6.54
N ASN A 138 1.54 -4.95 6.69
CA ASN A 138 1.07 -6.21 7.30
C ASN A 138 -0.23 -6.72 6.66
N CYS A 139 -0.28 -6.79 5.32
CA CYS A 139 -1.44 -7.33 4.61
C CYS A 139 -1.21 -8.79 4.23
N GLN A 140 -2.27 -9.61 4.28
CA GLN A 140 -2.22 -11.03 3.89
C GLN A 140 -2.20 -11.21 2.37
N GLY A 141 -2.84 -10.31 1.64
CA GLY A 141 -2.76 -10.19 0.20
C GLY A 141 -1.75 -9.11 -0.17
N TYR A 142 -2.21 -8.09 -0.84
CA TYR A 142 -1.44 -6.96 -1.36
C TYR A 142 -1.53 -5.74 -0.44
N GLY A 143 -0.51 -4.90 -0.46
CA GLY A 143 -0.64 -3.56 0.09
C GLY A 143 -1.57 -2.72 -0.78
N VAL A 144 -1.27 -2.62 -2.08
CA VAL A 144 -2.18 -2.10 -3.12
C VAL A 144 -2.32 -3.12 -4.23
N ASN A 145 -3.56 -3.48 -4.56
CA ASN A 145 -3.93 -4.31 -5.70
C ASN A 145 -4.73 -3.45 -6.69
N SER A 146 -4.09 -2.96 -7.74
CA SER A 146 -4.70 -2.06 -8.71
C SER A 146 -4.88 -2.73 -10.08
N ARG A 147 -6.08 -2.62 -10.63
CA ARG A 147 -6.40 -3.06 -11.98
C ARG A 147 -6.85 -1.87 -12.82
N HIS A 148 -6.08 -1.55 -13.89
CA HIS A 148 -6.43 -0.54 -14.89
C HIS A 148 -7.08 0.72 -14.30
N ALA A 149 -6.40 1.34 -13.36
CA ALA A 149 -6.84 2.56 -12.69
C ALA A 149 -5.73 3.62 -12.74
N LYS A 150 -6.09 4.87 -12.50
CA LYS A 150 -5.13 5.96 -12.33
C LYS A 150 -5.05 6.35 -10.87
N TRP A 151 -3.83 6.29 -10.31
CA TRP A 151 -3.61 6.64 -8.91
C TRP A 151 -2.20 7.16 -8.65
N THR A 152 -2.06 7.89 -7.57
CA THR A 152 -0.79 8.49 -7.14
C THR A 152 -0.48 8.19 -5.69
N ALA A 153 0.81 8.09 -5.35
CA ALA A 153 1.27 8.04 -3.97
C ALA A 153 2.49 8.93 -3.76
N VAL A 154 2.46 9.72 -2.68
CA VAL A 154 3.54 10.62 -2.30
C VAL A 154 3.91 10.40 -0.85
N ASN A 155 5.22 10.31 -0.55
CA ASN A 155 5.73 10.16 0.83
C ASN A 155 5.02 9.03 1.60
N THR A 156 4.85 7.88 0.96
CA THR A 156 4.07 6.76 1.49
C THR A 156 4.93 5.52 1.63
N LEU A 157 4.72 4.80 2.73
CA LEU A 157 5.36 3.52 3.03
C LEU A 157 4.40 2.37 2.68
N PHE A 158 4.89 1.44 1.87
CA PHE A 158 4.24 0.15 1.60
C PHE A 158 5.17 -0.96 2.09
N SER A 159 4.74 -1.79 3.04
CA SER A 159 5.65 -2.78 3.61
C SER A 159 4.98 -4.05 4.11
N ASN A 160 5.77 -5.12 4.17
CA ASN A 160 5.43 -6.36 4.87
C ASN A 160 4.08 -6.95 4.45
N THR A 161 3.93 -7.31 3.20
CA THR A 161 2.75 -8.00 2.68
C THR A 161 3.08 -9.44 2.30
N LEU A 162 2.13 -10.37 2.41
CA LEU A 162 2.36 -11.75 1.99
C LEU A 162 2.49 -11.86 0.47
N ASN A 163 1.62 -11.16 -0.28
CA ASN A 163 1.81 -10.97 -1.72
C ASN A 163 2.68 -9.72 -1.96
N ASP A 164 2.48 -9.00 -3.05
CA ASP A 164 3.31 -7.84 -3.38
C ASP A 164 2.89 -6.60 -2.57
N CYS A 165 3.86 -5.76 -2.21
CA CYS A 165 3.51 -4.49 -1.55
C CYS A 165 2.67 -3.60 -2.46
N VAL A 166 3.04 -3.54 -3.74
CA VAL A 166 2.27 -2.85 -4.79
C VAL A 166 2.16 -3.78 -6.01
N TYR A 167 0.95 -4.12 -6.39
CA TYR A 167 0.62 -4.84 -7.61
C TYR A 167 -0.19 -3.95 -8.55
N LEU A 168 0.24 -3.85 -9.81
CA LEU A 168 -0.36 -3.05 -10.86
C LEU A 168 -0.62 -3.91 -12.10
N ASP A 169 -1.87 -4.17 -12.47
CA ASP A 169 -2.27 -4.82 -13.72
C ASP A 169 -2.87 -3.77 -14.66
N GLY A 170 -2.03 -3.08 -15.40
CA GLY A 170 -2.41 -2.00 -16.30
C GLY A 170 -2.74 -0.67 -15.63
N GLY A 171 -3.09 0.34 -16.45
CA GLY A 171 -3.48 1.67 -16.00
C GLY A 171 -2.31 2.64 -15.85
N GLU A 172 -2.43 3.58 -14.92
CA GLU A 172 -1.43 4.61 -14.63
C GLU A 172 -1.15 4.69 -13.13
N ALA A 173 0.13 4.72 -12.76
CA ALA A 173 0.51 4.96 -11.38
C ALA A 173 1.78 5.81 -11.28
N GLU A 174 1.78 6.77 -10.33
CA GLU A 174 2.96 7.57 -10.02
C GLU A 174 3.29 7.45 -8.53
N LEU A 175 4.54 7.07 -8.25
CA LEU A 175 5.08 7.00 -6.90
C LEU A 175 6.19 8.05 -6.74
N MET A 176 6.09 8.90 -5.72
CA MET A 176 7.09 9.94 -5.45
C MET A 176 7.47 9.96 -3.98
N ALA A 177 8.76 9.94 -3.70
CA ALA A 177 9.32 9.93 -2.34
C ALA A 177 8.73 8.81 -1.47
N CYS A 178 8.46 7.64 -2.06
CA CYS A 178 7.88 6.49 -1.39
C CYS A 178 8.96 5.51 -0.92
N THR A 179 8.55 4.58 -0.05
CA THR A 179 9.35 3.43 0.36
C THR A 179 8.52 2.18 0.17
N LEU A 180 9.03 1.24 -0.63
CA LEU A 180 8.48 -0.11 -0.77
C LEU A 180 9.46 -1.08 -0.12
N ALA A 181 9.08 -1.71 0.99
CA ALA A 181 9.97 -2.49 1.83
C ALA A 181 9.37 -3.88 2.14
N GLN A 182 9.76 -4.89 1.35
CA GLN A 182 9.22 -6.24 1.45
C GLN A 182 10.02 -7.11 2.41
N PHE A 183 9.67 -7.05 3.69
CA PHE A 183 10.28 -7.84 4.75
C PHE A 183 9.25 -8.67 5.53
N TYR A 184 8.18 -9.16 4.86
CA TYR A 184 7.14 -9.96 5.48
C TYR A 184 7.73 -11.20 6.16
N PRO A 185 7.54 -11.38 7.49
CA PRO A 185 8.31 -12.35 8.24
C PRO A 185 7.72 -13.77 8.26
N PHE A 186 6.42 -13.91 7.95
CA PHE A 186 5.68 -15.13 8.26
C PHE A 186 5.68 -16.18 7.14
N ASP A 187 6.13 -15.84 5.94
CA ASP A 187 6.21 -16.79 4.82
C ASP A 187 7.42 -16.49 3.92
N ALA A 188 8.21 -17.52 3.64
CA ALA A 188 9.33 -17.42 2.71
C ALA A 188 8.90 -17.30 1.24
N LYS A 189 7.65 -17.64 0.91
CA LYS A 189 7.05 -17.50 -0.44
C LYS A 189 6.34 -16.17 -0.63
N ARG A 190 6.66 -15.17 0.20
CA ARG A 190 6.14 -13.81 0.03
C ARG A 190 6.40 -13.29 -1.38
N GLY A 191 5.58 -12.36 -1.81
CA GLY A 191 5.77 -11.63 -3.07
C GLY A 191 6.92 -10.63 -3.00
N VAL A 192 6.93 -9.68 -3.93
CA VAL A 192 7.96 -8.65 -4.08
C VAL A 192 7.45 -7.28 -3.66
N ALA A 193 8.36 -6.30 -3.57
CA ALA A 193 7.98 -4.93 -3.22
C ALA A 193 7.13 -4.26 -4.32
N LEU A 194 7.47 -4.47 -5.60
CA LEU A 194 6.75 -3.92 -6.74
C LEU A 194 6.53 -4.99 -7.82
N HIS A 195 5.28 -5.19 -8.20
CA HIS A 195 4.93 -6.07 -9.30
C HIS A 195 4.08 -5.31 -10.32
N ILE A 196 4.64 -5.06 -11.50
CA ILE A 196 3.97 -4.46 -12.63
C ILE A 196 3.58 -5.58 -13.58
N ASP A 197 2.32 -5.65 -13.99
CA ASP A 197 1.79 -6.64 -14.93
C ASP A 197 1.02 -5.96 -16.06
N THR A 198 0.98 -6.60 -17.20
CA THR A 198 0.20 -6.20 -18.37
C THR A 198 -0.62 -7.37 -18.90
N LYS A 199 -1.06 -8.24 -17.97
CA LYS A 199 -1.78 -9.45 -18.35
C LYS A 199 -3.15 -9.17 -18.96
N HIS A 200 -3.86 -8.18 -18.42
CA HIS A 200 -5.22 -7.86 -18.85
C HIS A 200 -5.33 -6.48 -19.49
N PHE A 201 -4.44 -5.55 -19.17
CA PHE A 201 -4.50 -4.16 -19.60
C PHE A 201 -3.11 -3.59 -19.86
N PRO A 202 -2.99 -2.58 -20.76
CA PRO A 202 -1.73 -1.86 -20.94
C PRO A 202 -1.40 -1.01 -19.70
N VAL A 203 -0.12 -0.90 -19.37
CA VAL A 203 0.38 0.13 -18.47
C VAL A 203 0.71 1.36 -19.30
N SER A 204 -0.17 2.35 -19.25
CA SER A 204 -0.05 3.61 -20.02
C SER A 204 1.06 4.49 -19.47
N LEU A 205 1.27 4.45 -18.15
CA LEU A 205 2.37 5.09 -17.44
C LEU A 205 2.57 4.46 -16.06
N PHE A 206 3.80 4.03 -15.77
CA PHE A 206 4.28 3.84 -14.41
C PHE A 206 5.49 4.75 -14.18
N LYS A 207 5.37 5.71 -13.30
CA LYS A 207 6.48 6.62 -12.94
C LYS A 207 6.83 6.47 -11.48
N CYS A 208 8.13 6.34 -11.22
CA CYS A 208 8.65 6.21 -9.86
C CYS A 208 9.81 7.19 -9.67
N THR A 209 9.68 8.13 -8.75
CA THR A 209 10.66 9.20 -8.54
C THR A 209 11.07 9.27 -7.07
N ASN A 210 12.36 9.43 -6.81
CA ASN A 210 12.92 9.61 -5.46
C ASN A 210 12.39 8.53 -4.48
N THR A 211 12.37 7.28 -4.90
CA THR A 211 11.72 6.17 -4.18
C THR A 211 12.72 5.06 -3.91
N LEU A 212 12.58 4.42 -2.76
CA LEU A 212 13.37 3.28 -2.35
C LEU A 212 12.53 2.00 -2.47
N ILE A 213 13.01 1.00 -3.24
CA ILE A 213 12.36 -0.30 -3.42
C ILE A 213 13.34 -1.40 -3.03
N THR A 214 13.05 -2.11 -1.95
CA THR A 214 13.94 -3.11 -1.37
C THR A 214 13.19 -4.19 -0.61
N GLY A 215 13.89 -5.23 -0.19
CA GLY A 215 13.32 -6.34 0.55
C GLY A 215 14.28 -7.53 0.71
N TYR A 216 13.72 -8.71 0.94
CA TYR A 216 14.47 -9.95 1.08
C TYR A 216 14.91 -10.58 -0.23
N ALA A 217 14.09 -10.47 -1.27
CA ALA A 217 14.42 -11.09 -2.54
C ALA A 217 15.61 -10.42 -3.21
N ASN A 218 16.33 -11.16 -4.05
CA ASN A 218 17.38 -10.57 -4.87
C ASN A 218 16.83 -9.65 -5.95
N ASN A 219 15.55 -9.82 -6.27
CA ASN A 219 14.83 -8.99 -7.22
C ASN A 219 13.47 -8.62 -6.60
N GLU A 220 13.30 -7.38 -6.20
CA GLU A 220 12.10 -6.83 -5.58
C GLU A 220 11.19 -6.09 -6.57
N ILE A 221 11.51 -6.19 -7.87
CA ILE A 221 10.70 -5.60 -8.95
C ILE A 221 10.42 -6.68 -9.99
N LEU A 222 9.16 -7.05 -10.15
CA LEU A 222 8.70 -7.89 -11.25
C LEU A 222 8.03 -7.03 -12.32
N LYS A 223 8.32 -7.31 -13.59
CA LYS A 223 7.69 -6.70 -14.76
C LYS A 223 7.43 -7.75 -15.85
N PRO A 224 6.48 -7.49 -16.76
CA PRO A 224 6.26 -8.35 -17.91
C PRO A 224 7.52 -8.55 -18.75
N THR A 225 7.59 -9.67 -19.43
CA THR A 225 8.59 -9.94 -20.48
C THR A 225 8.24 -9.19 -21.76
N ALA A 226 9.20 -9.13 -22.70
CA ALA A 226 9.00 -8.46 -24.00
C ALA A 226 7.86 -9.04 -24.84
N ASP A 227 7.47 -10.30 -24.58
CA ASP A 227 6.38 -11.01 -25.29
C ASP A 227 4.98 -10.72 -24.72
N SER A 228 4.86 -9.77 -23.80
CA SER A 228 3.57 -9.39 -23.23
C SER A 228 2.62 -8.84 -24.29
N ALA A 229 1.33 -9.22 -24.20
CA ALA A 229 0.29 -8.83 -25.16
C ALA A 229 0.00 -7.31 -25.17
N PHE A 230 0.27 -6.62 -24.06
CA PHE A 230 0.00 -5.20 -23.89
C PHE A 230 1.27 -4.39 -23.61
N PRO A 231 1.33 -3.13 -24.05
CA PRO A 231 2.50 -2.29 -23.86
C PRO A 231 2.70 -1.91 -22.38
N LEU A 232 3.96 -1.78 -22.00
CA LEU A 232 4.41 -1.27 -20.71
C LEU A 232 5.23 0.00 -20.92
N LYS A 233 4.73 1.14 -20.41
CA LYS A 233 5.52 2.37 -20.28
C LYS A 233 5.88 2.60 -18.83
N PHE A 234 7.16 2.64 -18.53
CA PHE A 234 7.62 2.88 -17.16
C PHE A 234 8.87 3.74 -17.14
N HIS A 235 9.07 4.44 -16.04
CA HIS A 235 10.27 5.24 -15.79
C HIS A 235 10.59 5.32 -14.31
N PHE A 236 11.86 5.09 -13.97
CA PHE A 236 12.41 5.29 -12.64
C PHE A 236 13.41 6.44 -12.66
N GLU A 237 13.27 7.39 -11.76
CA GLU A 237 14.12 8.57 -11.66
C GLU A 237 14.58 8.78 -10.23
N SER A 238 15.88 8.89 -10.01
CA SER A 238 16.49 9.15 -8.69
C SER A 238 16.03 8.15 -7.62
N CYS A 239 15.99 6.87 -7.98
CA CYS A 239 15.52 5.79 -7.11
C CYS A 239 16.70 4.92 -6.63
N LEU A 240 16.50 4.25 -5.47
CA LEU A 240 17.32 3.13 -5.05
C LEU A 240 16.52 1.85 -5.22
N LEU A 241 17.02 0.93 -6.04
CA LEU A 241 16.27 -0.25 -6.49
C LEU A 241 17.02 -1.55 -6.19
N ARG A 242 16.36 -2.49 -5.53
CA ARG A 242 16.83 -3.87 -5.39
C ARG A 242 16.28 -4.71 -6.53
N THR A 243 17.02 -4.78 -7.62
CA THR A 243 16.62 -5.53 -8.82
C THR A 243 17.82 -5.99 -9.61
N SER A 244 17.69 -7.15 -10.24
CA SER A 244 18.67 -7.69 -11.20
C SER A 244 18.43 -7.21 -12.64
N ILE A 245 17.42 -6.38 -12.89
CA ILE A 245 17.11 -5.88 -14.22
C ILE A 245 18.18 -4.87 -14.63
N LYS A 246 19.18 -5.35 -15.36
CA LYS A 246 20.30 -4.56 -15.89
C LYS A 246 20.52 -4.88 -17.38
N THR A 247 19.45 -4.86 -18.19
CA THR A 247 19.61 -4.98 -19.62
C THR A 247 19.84 -3.60 -20.25
N LEU A 248 20.62 -3.56 -21.33
CA LEU A 248 20.84 -2.31 -22.09
C LEU A 248 19.53 -1.71 -22.61
N GLU A 249 18.55 -2.55 -22.92
CA GLU A 249 17.20 -2.13 -23.34
C GLU A 249 16.45 -1.39 -22.24
N ASP A 250 16.69 -1.76 -20.97
CA ASP A 250 16.07 -1.11 -19.81
C ASP A 250 16.72 0.24 -19.46
N SER A 251 17.91 0.55 -19.98
CA SER A 251 18.68 1.76 -19.63
C SER A 251 17.94 3.07 -19.94
N LEU A 252 17.05 3.08 -20.93
CA LEU A 252 16.21 4.22 -21.30
C LEU A 252 15.12 4.51 -20.26
N HIS A 253 14.83 3.55 -19.39
CA HIS A 253 13.78 3.64 -18.38
C HIS A 253 14.31 4.03 -16.99
N PHE A 254 15.63 4.21 -16.85
CA PHE A 254 16.27 4.50 -15.57
C PHE A 254 17.15 5.76 -15.66
N THR A 255 16.80 6.79 -14.92
CA THR A 255 17.57 8.04 -14.83
C THR A 255 18.06 8.23 -13.39
N ASN A 256 19.37 8.39 -13.22
CA ASN A 256 19.98 8.63 -11.89
C ASN A 256 19.56 7.59 -10.83
N VAL A 257 19.56 6.30 -11.22
CA VAL A 257 19.14 5.20 -10.35
C VAL A 257 20.34 4.50 -9.73
N ILE A 258 20.28 4.24 -8.43
CA ILE A 258 21.21 3.40 -7.70
C ILE A 258 20.63 1.98 -7.61
N PHE A 259 21.38 0.99 -8.08
CA PHE A 259 21.00 -0.41 -7.95
C PHE A 259 21.71 -1.03 -6.74
N GLU A 260 20.95 -1.65 -5.84
CA GLU A 260 21.53 -2.40 -4.74
C GLU A 260 22.34 -3.58 -5.26
N ASN A 261 23.54 -3.74 -4.71
CA ASN A 261 24.30 -4.96 -4.97
C ASN A 261 23.85 -6.06 -4.01
N VAL A 262 23.14 -7.05 -4.53
CA VAL A 262 22.61 -8.18 -3.73
C VAL A 262 23.68 -9.00 -3.02
N ASN A 263 24.93 -8.94 -3.50
CA ASN A 263 26.08 -9.60 -2.87
C ASN A 263 26.81 -8.69 -1.85
N ASP A 264 26.42 -7.43 -1.75
CA ASP A 264 27.02 -6.48 -0.83
C ASP A 264 26.21 -6.41 0.47
N THR A 265 26.74 -7.04 1.51
CA THR A 265 26.12 -7.03 2.82
C THR A 265 26.14 -5.65 3.48
N LEU A 266 26.91 -4.68 2.99
CA LEU A 266 26.94 -3.31 3.51
C LEU A 266 25.82 -2.45 2.93
N LEU A 267 25.40 -2.73 1.69
CA LEU A 267 24.34 -2.02 0.97
C LEU A 267 23.03 -2.81 0.91
N ALA A 268 22.90 -3.90 1.68
CA ALA A 268 21.67 -4.68 1.74
C ALA A 268 20.50 -3.80 2.24
N GLY A 269 19.34 -3.88 1.59
CA GLY A 269 18.19 -3.02 1.79
C GLY A 269 17.77 -2.75 3.23
N ALA A 270 17.83 -3.77 4.10
CA ALA A 270 17.57 -3.61 5.53
C ALA A 270 18.47 -2.58 6.22
N LYS A 271 19.68 -2.35 5.71
CA LYS A 271 20.66 -1.42 6.32
C LYS A 271 20.38 0.04 6.04
N ASN A 272 19.52 0.34 5.07
CA ASN A 272 19.07 1.71 4.84
C ASN A 272 18.13 2.20 5.94
N PHE A 273 17.54 1.29 6.71
CA PHE A 273 16.54 1.60 7.72
C PHE A 273 17.10 1.59 9.15
N LYS A 274 16.48 2.33 10.04
CA LYS A 274 16.83 2.34 11.46
C LYS A 274 16.72 0.94 12.08
N THR A 275 15.66 0.20 11.77
CA THR A 275 15.48 -1.17 12.28
C THR A 275 14.70 -2.04 11.28
N VAL A 276 15.25 -3.19 10.94
CA VAL A 276 14.56 -4.31 10.30
C VAL A 276 14.98 -5.56 11.06
N ASP A 277 14.19 -5.94 12.03
CA ASP A 277 14.40 -7.13 12.86
C ASP A 277 13.18 -8.04 12.74
N THR A 278 13.32 -9.05 11.91
CA THR A 278 12.25 -9.99 11.58
C THR A 278 12.01 -11.03 12.66
N ASP A 279 13.01 -11.32 13.46
CA ASP A 279 12.91 -12.33 14.53
C ASP A 279 12.08 -11.77 15.70
N SER A 280 12.29 -10.50 16.03
CA SER A 280 11.50 -9.83 17.08
C SER A 280 10.33 -8.99 16.54
N LEU A 281 10.06 -9.05 15.23
CA LEU A 281 8.99 -8.34 14.52
C LEU A 281 9.05 -6.82 14.76
N LYS A 282 10.25 -6.25 14.80
CA LYS A 282 10.47 -4.81 15.01
C LYS A 282 10.91 -4.17 13.71
N TYR A 283 10.12 -3.23 13.24
CA TYR A 283 10.38 -2.49 12.02
C TYR A 283 10.32 -0.99 12.27
N ASN A 284 11.38 -0.28 11.86
CA ASN A 284 11.39 1.16 11.72
C ASN A 284 12.04 1.48 10.37
N PHE A 285 11.19 1.80 9.40
CA PHE A 285 11.60 2.08 8.03
C PHE A 285 12.03 3.55 7.81
N GLU A 286 12.25 4.31 8.87
CA GLU A 286 12.94 5.58 8.74
C GLU A 286 14.37 5.35 8.25
N LEU A 287 14.80 6.18 7.29
CA LEU A 287 16.15 6.09 6.74
C LEU A 287 17.18 6.47 7.79
N ARG A 288 18.33 5.81 7.74
CA ARG A 288 19.52 6.22 8.52
C ARG A 288 20.18 7.42 7.84
N GLU A 289 20.94 8.22 8.60
CA GLU A 289 21.77 9.30 8.08
C GLU A 289 22.82 8.80 7.06
N THR A 290 23.19 7.53 7.16
CA THR A 290 24.16 6.86 6.26
C THR A 290 23.49 6.10 5.11
N SER A 291 22.19 6.22 4.92
CA SER A 291 21.52 5.61 3.76
C SER A 291 21.95 6.31 2.46
N LEU A 292 21.95 5.53 1.38
CA LEU A 292 22.37 5.99 0.04
C LEU A 292 21.43 7.03 -0.55
#